data_e732e1a4440ef35c50d3fcce94b2c07e
#
_entry.id   e732e1a4440ef35c50d3fcce94b2c07e
#
_cell.length_a   1.000
_cell.length_b   1.000
_cell.length_c   1.000
_cell.angle_alpha   90.00
_cell.angle_beta   90.00
_cell.angle_gamma   90.00
#
_symmetry.space_group_name_H-M   'P 1'
#
loop_
_entity.id
_entity.type
_entity.pdbx_description
1 polymer ?
#
loop_
_entity_poly.entity_id
_entity_poly.type
_entity_poly.pdbx_seq_one_letter_code
_entity_poly.pdbx_strand_id
1 'polypeptide(L)'
;NITGERIPTLEEAMKKGKGKVYYNLDIVNKNVAVNTIVALLKKLDMEGSTLLYVSNNRNYAFDLKTANSSLLLHPMAKAADDITYFSSSYTDNVQMMQLSTSDAMGGTMVNEIKDQGWLLFSNIVGANDTNMLSENYSGLVGMINKRINIVQTDYAEVAAKYLKSKGYR
;
A
#
# COMPACT_ATOMS: atom_id res chain seq x y z
N ASN A 1 0.58 -25.73 -11.61
CA ASN A 1 0.04 -25.55 -12.98
C ASN A 1 -1.47 -25.73 -12.94
N ILE A 2 -2.21 -24.62 -12.98
CA ILE A 2 -3.63 -24.67 -13.27
C ILE A 2 -3.70 -24.77 -14.81
N THR A 3 -3.99 -25.96 -15.30
CA THR A 3 -4.02 -26.27 -16.73
C THR A 3 -5.08 -25.42 -17.43
N GLY A 4 -4.65 -24.59 -18.38
CA GLY A 4 -5.52 -23.80 -19.26
C GLY A 4 -5.67 -22.33 -18.88
N GLU A 5 -5.20 -21.87 -17.74
CA GLU A 5 -5.22 -20.45 -17.38
C GLU A 5 -3.83 -19.80 -17.57
N ARG A 6 -3.81 -18.60 -18.14
CA ARG A 6 -2.60 -17.78 -18.23
C ARG A 6 -2.63 -16.68 -17.16
N ILE A 7 -1.44 -16.29 -16.72
CA ILE A 7 -1.30 -15.10 -15.87
C ILE A 7 -1.73 -13.87 -16.70
N PRO A 8 -2.69 -13.05 -16.20
CA PRO A 8 -3.11 -11.85 -16.93
C PRO A 8 -1.98 -10.82 -16.98
N THR A 9 -1.96 -10.03 -18.02
CA THR A 9 -1.11 -8.84 -18.07
C THR A 9 -1.59 -7.81 -17.05
N LEU A 10 -0.70 -6.89 -16.66
CA LEU A 10 -1.08 -5.78 -15.75
C LEU A 10 -2.26 -4.98 -16.33
N GLU A 11 -2.25 -4.69 -17.63
CA GLU A 11 -3.33 -3.98 -18.30
C GLU A 11 -4.70 -4.70 -18.17
N GLU A 12 -4.72 -6.01 -18.36
CA GLU A 12 -5.93 -6.82 -18.23
C GLU A 12 -6.46 -6.82 -16.80
N ALA A 13 -5.57 -7.00 -15.82
CA ALA A 13 -5.94 -6.97 -14.41
C ALA A 13 -6.50 -5.59 -13.99
N MET A 14 -5.85 -4.52 -14.43
CA MET A 14 -6.28 -3.16 -14.11
C MET A 14 -7.63 -2.81 -14.75
N LYS A 15 -7.84 -3.18 -16.01
CA LYS A 15 -9.15 -2.99 -16.68
C LYS A 15 -10.29 -3.67 -15.94
N LYS A 16 -10.07 -4.88 -15.42
CA LYS A 16 -11.10 -5.65 -14.69
C LYS A 16 -11.51 -4.98 -13.38
N GLY A 17 -10.59 -4.32 -12.69
CA GLY A 17 -10.84 -3.66 -11.42
C GLY A 17 -11.10 -2.16 -11.51
N LYS A 18 -11.03 -1.55 -12.72
CA LYS A 18 -11.25 -0.12 -12.90
C LYS A 18 -12.63 0.31 -12.35
N GLY A 19 -12.63 1.35 -11.50
CA GLY A 19 -13.84 1.86 -10.84
C GLY A 19 -14.39 0.99 -9.71
N LYS A 20 -13.73 -0.13 -9.37
CA LYS A 20 -14.16 -1.05 -8.31
C LYS A 20 -13.19 -1.13 -7.14
N VAL A 21 -11.89 -0.96 -7.41
CA VAL A 21 -10.82 -1.05 -6.41
C VAL A 21 -9.76 0.01 -6.68
N TYR A 22 -9.02 0.37 -5.64
CA TYR A 22 -7.73 1.06 -5.77
C TYR A 22 -6.63 0.02 -5.94
N TYR A 23 -5.64 0.35 -6.75
CA TYR A 23 -4.47 -0.48 -6.94
C TYR A 23 -3.30 0.04 -6.13
N ASN A 24 -2.60 -0.86 -5.44
CA ASN A 24 -1.28 -0.60 -4.89
C ASN A 24 -0.28 -1.45 -5.68
N LEU A 25 0.46 -0.81 -6.57
CA LEU A 25 1.41 -1.50 -7.45
C LEU A 25 2.79 -1.55 -6.82
N ASP A 26 3.20 -2.75 -6.41
CA ASP A 26 4.59 -3.03 -6.06
C ASP A 26 5.32 -3.61 -7.28
N ILE A 27 6.13 -2.77 -7.90
CA ILE A 27 6.96 -3.15 -9.03
C ILE A 27 8.28 -3.66 -8.47
N VAL A 28 8.34 -4.96 -8.20
CA VAL A 28 9.50 -5.62 -7.58
C VAL A 28 10.77 -5.41 -8.41
N ASN A 29 10.68 -5.52 -9.73
CA ASN A 29 11.78 -5.18 -10.62
C ASN A 29 11.73 -3.71 -11.03
N LYS A 30 12.45 -2.86 -10.31
CA LYS A 30 12.54 -1.42 -10.59
C LYS A 30 13.22 -1.08 -11.92
N ASN A 31 13.71 -2.08 -12.68
CA ASN A 31 14.22 -1.91 -14.05
C ASN A 31 13.11 -1.79 -15.09
N VAL A 32 11.86 -2.01 -14.73
CA VAL A 32 10.73 -1.66 -15.62
C VAL A 32 10.77 -0.15 -15.83
N ALA A 33 10.84 0.27 -17.08
CA ALA A 33 10.92 1.68 -17.41
C ALA A 33 9.73 2.44 -16.84
N VAL A 34 10.00 3.45 -16.03
CA VAL A 34 8.99 4.34 -15.40
C VAL A 34 7.96 4.79 -16.44
N ASN A 35 8.43 5.24 -17.61
CA ASN A 35 7.57 5.70 -18.70
C ASN A 35 6.56 4.65 -19.18
N THR A 36 6.88 3.35 -19.11
CA THR A 36 5.96 2.27 -19.49
C THR A 36 4.79 2.20 -18.53
N ILE A 37 5.05 2.29 -17.23
CA ILE A 37 4.01 2.28 -16.19
C ILE A 37 3.16 3.55 -16.30
N VAL A 38 3.80 4.71 -16.43
CA VAL A 38 3.10 6.00 -16.55
C VAL A 38 2.19 6.01 -17.78
N ALA A 39 2.70 5.55 -18.94
CA ALA A 39 1.91 5.45 -20.16
C ALA A 39 0.71 4.51 -20.02
N LEU A 40 0.88 3.38 -19.32
CA LEU A 40 -0.22 2.46 -19.05
C LEU A 40 -1.28 3.09 -18.15
N LEU A 41 -0.90 3.72 -17.05
CA LEU A 41 -1.83 4.38 -16.14
C LEU A 41 -2.63 5.48 -16.85
N LYS A 42 -1.95 6.32 -17.62
CA LYS A 42 -2.57 7.36 -18.44
C LYS A 42 -3.52 6.79 -19.50
N LYS A 43 -3.09 5.74 -20.23
CA LYS A 43 -3.94 5.03 -21.21
C LYS A 43 -5.24 4.51 -20.58
N LEU A 44 -5.16 4.06 -19.34
CA LEU A 44 -6.30 3.50 -18.62
C LEU A 44 -7.10 4.55 -17.84
N ASP A 45 -6.61 5.79 -17.75
CA ASP A 45 -7.18 6.84 -16.90
C ASP A 45 -7.32 6.32 -15.45
N MET A 46 -6.19 5.91 -14.86
CA MET A 46 -6.12 5.27 -13.54
C MET A 46 -5.05 5.88 -12.63
N GLU A 47 -4.49 7.02 -12.99
CA GLU A 47 -3.48 7.70 -12.16
C GLU A 47 -4.02 8.01 -10.75
N GLY A 48 -5.26 8.52 -10.65
CA GLY A 48 -5.89 8.88 -9.38
C GLY A 48 -6.42 7.69 -8.56
N SER A 49 -6.39 6.46 -9.11
CA SER A 49 -6.85 5.24 -8.43
C SER A 49 -5.74 4.20 -8.25
N THR A 50 -4.49 4.60 -8.50
CA THR A 50 -3.32 3.71 -8.41
C THR A 50 -2.23 4.36 -7.57
N LEU A 51 -1.84 3.66 -6.51
CA LEU A 51 -0.68 4.01 -5.70
C LEU A 51 0.52 3.22 -6.19
N LEU A 52 1.67 3.89 -6.31
CA LEU A 52 2.93 3.26 -6.71
C LEU A 52 3.80 3.06 -5.49
N TYR A 53 4.03 1.81 -5.12
CA TYR A 53 4.87 1.48 -3.98
C TYR A 53 6.33 1.79 -4.28
N VAL A 54 6.88 2.74 -3.56
CA VAL A 54 8.26 3.19 -3.76
C VAL A 54 9.20 2.77 -2.63
N SER A 55 8.68 2.14 -1.57
CA SER A 55 9.47 1.88 -0.35
C SER A 55 10.10 3.18 0.15
N ASN A 56 11.36 3.16 0.58
CA ASN A 56 12.14 4.37 0.86
C ASN A 56 13.10 4.75 -0.29
N ASN A 57 12.80 4.31 -1.52
CA ASN A 57 13.64 4.59 -2.69
C ASN A 57 13.34 6.00 -3.23
N ARG A 58 14.13 6.97 -2.78
CA ARG A 58 13.98 8.39 -3.13
C ARG A 58 14.21 8.66 -4.62
N ASN A 59 15.15 7.95 -5.24
CA ASN A 59 15.41 8.10 -6.69
C ASN A 59 14.23 7.62 -7.51
N TYR A 60 13.67 6.46 -7.17
CA TYR A 60 12.51 5.93 -7.89
C TYR A 60 11.27 6.83 -7.72
N ALA A 61 11.06 7.39 -6.54
CA ALA A 61 10.00 8.37 -6.30
C ALA A 61 10.20 9.64 -7.15
N PHE A 62 11.44 10.11 -7.25
CA PHE A 62 11.79 11.27 -8.08
C PHE A 62 11.54 11.01 -9.58
N ASP A 63 11.96 9.84 -10.10
CA ASP A 63 11.75 9.45 -11.49
C ASP A 63 10.26 9.37 -11.85
N LEU A 64 9.45 8.77 -10.98
CA LEU A 64 8.00 8.68 -11.15
C LEU A 64 7.35 10.08 -11.20
N LYS A 65 7.68 10.94 -10.25
CA LYS A 65 7.12 12.30 -10.19
C LYS A 65 7.58 13.16 -11.37
N THR A 66 8.81 12.99 -11.83
CA THR A 66 9.34 13.68 -13.02
C THR A 66 8.59 13.25 -14.28
N ALA A 67 8.27 11.94 -14.39
CA ALA A 67 7.52 11.42 -15.54
C ALA A 67 6.04 11.84 -15.53
N ASN A 68 5.44 11.96 -14.35
CA ASN A 68 4.08 12.49 -14.18
C ASN A 68 3.88 13.00 -12.74
N SER A 69 3.73 14.31 -12.57
CA SER A 69 3.61 14.97 -11.27
C SER A 69 2.32 14.66 -10.50
N SER A 70 1.30 14.08 -11.14
CA SER A 70 0.02 13.74 -10.51
C SER A 70 -0.04 12.31 -9.94
N LEU A 71 1.04 11.51 -10.09
CA LEU A 71 1.05 10.14 -9.59
C LEU A 71 0.99 10.09 -8.06
N LEU A 72 0.22 9.15 -7.55
CA LEU A 72 0.14 8.87 -6.12
C LEU A 72 1.26 7.88 -5.73
N LEU A 73 2.03 8.27 -4.74
CA LEU A 73 3.15 7.47 -4.21
C LEU A 73 2.74 6.77 -2.91
N HIS A 74 3.23 5.56 -2.74
CA HIS A 74 3.11 4.80 -1.50
C HIS A 74 4.50 4.52 -0.94
N PRO A 75 5.07 5.42 -0.13
CA PRO A 75 6.35 5.21 0.52
C PRO A 75 6.22 4.32 1.76
N MET A 76 7.38 3.79 2.19
CA MET A 76 7.56 3.11 3.47
C MET A 76 8.59 3.87 4.30
N ALA A 77 8.26 4.24 5.52
CA ALA A 77 9.24 4.79 6.44
C ALA A 77 9.99 3.66 7.14
N LYS A 78 11.32 3.75 7.10
CA LYS A 78 12.26 2.93 7.87
C LYS A 78 12.93 3.74 8.99
N ALA A 79 12.86 5.06 8.88
CA ALA A 79 13.33 6.03 9.88
C ALA A 79 12.48 7.30 9.79
N ALA A 80 12.53 8.15 10.82
CA ALA A 80 11.82 9.43 10.87
C ALA A 80 12.20 10.38 9.71
N ASP A 81 13.45 10.29 9.24
CA ASP A 81 13.94 11.07 8.12
C ASP A 81 13.26 10.72 6.78
N ASP A 82 12.72 9.52 6.63
CA ASP A 82 11.88 9.18 5.47
C ASP A 82 10.56 9.95 5.51
N ILE A 83 9.94 10.09 6.68
CA ILE A 83 8.71 10.87 6.86
C ILE A 83 8.96 12.33 6.49
N THR A 84 10.03 12.92 7.04
CA THR A 84 10.43 14.31 6.74
C THR A 84 10.70 14.51 5.25
N TYR A 85 11.42 13.58 4.61
CA TYR A 85 11.71 13.66 3.17
C TYR A 85 10.45 13.64 2.32
N PHE A 86 9.55 12.67 2.54
CA PHE A 86 8.34 12.57 1.73
C PHE A 86 7.35 13.68 2.02
N SER A 87 7.25 14.20 3.25
CA SER A 87 6.38 15.32 3.58
C SER A 87 6.84 16.63 2.95
N SER A 88 8.14 16.87 2.89
CA SER A 88 8.68 18.10 2.30
C SER A 88 8.71 18.08 0.76
N SER A 89 8.89 16.90 0.15
CA SER A 89 9.11 16.79 -1.30
C SER A 89 7.90 16.34 -2.09
N TYR A 90 6.90 15.70 -1.44
CA TYR A 90 5.80 15.00 -2.11
C TYR A 90 4.45 15.16 -1.40
N THR A 91 4.21 16.29 -0.76
CA THR A 91 3.00 16.57 0.06
C THR A 91 1.70 16.19 -0.64
N ASP A 92 1.55 16.56 -1.92
CA ASP A 92 0.34 16.30 -2.70
C ASP A 92 0.27 14.88 -3.29
N ASN A 93 1.38 14.15 -3.30
CA ASN A 93 1.50 12.85 -3.93
C ASN A 93 1.42 11.68 -2.93
N VAL A 94 1.65 11.95 -1.64
CA VAL A 94 1.61 10.95 -0.58
C VAL A 94 0.34 11.13 0.23
N GLN A 95 -0.53 10.12 0.21
CA GLN A 95 -1.75 10.09 1.00
C GLN A 95 -1.73 8.99 2.06
N MET A 96 -0.78 8.07 1.93
CA MET A 96 -0.51 7.04 2.92
C MET A 96 0.96 6.70 2.98
N MET A 97 1.40 6.20 4.13
CA MET A 97 2.75 5.72 4.35
C MET A 97 2.73 4.36 5.05
N GLN A 98 3.59 3.47 4.60
CA GLN A 98 3.74 2.16 5.21
C GLN A 98 4.75 2.20 6.35
N LEU A 99 4.45 1.47 7.42
CA LEU A 99 5.40 1.03 8.43
C LEU A 99 5.57 -0.49 8.37
N SER A 100 6.73 -0.98 8.77
CA SER A 100 6.88 -2.41 9.08
C SER A 100 5.93 -2.80 10.22
N THR A 101 5.62 -4.10 10.32
CA THR A 101 4.77 -4.59 11.42
C THR A 101 5.35 -4.24 12.79
N SER A 102 6.67 -4.38 12.97
CA SER A 102 7.37 -4.06 14.22
C SER A 102 7.30 -2.57 14.56
N ASP A 103 7.53 -1.69 13.58
CA ASP A 103 7.50 -0.24 13.79
C ASP A 103 6.07 0.26 14.07
N ALA A 104 5.09 -0.31 13.35
CA ALA A 104 3.68 -0.03 13.59
C ALA A 104 3.26 -0.42 15.02
N MET A 105 3.69 -1.59 15.49
CA MET A 105 3.41 -2.06 16.85
C MET A 105 4.20 -1.30 17.91
N GLY A 106 5.44 -0.89 17.61
CA GLY A 106 6.28 -0.07 18.49
C GLY A 106 5.77 1.36 18.69
N GLY A 107 5.10 1.91 17.69
CA GLY A 107 4.34 3.17 17.79
C GLY A 107 5.16 4.47 17.64
N THR A 108 6.49 4.41 17.49
CA THR A 108 7.34 5.60 17.48
C THR A 108 7.01 6.56 16.32
N MET A 109 6.95 6.06 15.09
CA MET A 109 6.66 6.86 13.89
C MET A 109 5.16 7.01 13.57
N VAL A 110 4.30 6.33 14.32
CA VAL A 110 2.85 6.33 14.06
C VAL A 110 2.25 7.74 14.15
N ASN A 111 2.62 8.49 15.19
CA ASN A 111 2.11 9.85 15.38
C ASN A 111 2.66 10.79 14.31
N GLU A 112 3.96 10.71 14.00
CA GLU A 112 4.59 11.55 12.99
C GLU A 112 3.91 11.42 11.61
N ILE A 113 3.57 10.18 11.20
CA ILE A 113 2.85 9.94 9.94
C ILE A 113 1.44 10.53 10.00
N LYS A 114 0.75 10.39 11.12
CA LYS A 114 -0.61 10.93 11.30
C LYS A 114 -0.65 12.44 11.35
N ASP A 115 0.37 13.07 11.92
CA ASP A 115 0.50 14.52 11.97
C ASP A 115 0.66 15.14 10.57
N GLN A 116 1.10 14.35 9.57
CA GLN A 116 1.07 14.74 8.15
C GLN A 116 -0.34 14.63 7.53
N GLY A 117 -1.33 14.11 8.24
CA GLY A 117 -2.65 13.82 7.69
C GLY A 117 -2.71 12.55 6.83
N TRP A 118 -1.67 11.74 6.82
CA TRP A 118 -1.58 10.54 5.99
C TRP A 118 -2.23 9.32 6.65
N LEU A 119 -2.76 8.43 5.81
CA LEU A 119 -3.21 7.12 6.23
C LEU A 119 -2.00 6.24 6.56
N LEU A 120 -2.13 5.46 7.61
CA LEU A 120 -1.11 4.53 8.04
C LEU A 120 -1.42 3.13 7.51
N PHE A 121 -0.47 2.60 6.73
CA PHE A 121 -0.52 1.26 6.15
C PHE A 121 0.48 0.35 6.86
N SER A 122 0.08 -0.89 7.14
CA SER A 122 1.00 -1.94 7.58
C SER A 122 0.50 -3.31 7.14
N ASN A 123 1.39 -4.29 7.12
CA ASN A 123 1.03 -5.67 6.80
C ASN A 123 1.03 -6.55 8.04
N ILE A 124 0.22 -7.61 8.02
CA ILE A 124 0.21 -8.68 9.04
C ILE A 124 0.61 -10.03 8.43
N VAL A 125 1.15 -10.01 7.22
CA VAL A 125 1.56 -11.21 6.48
C VAL A 125 2.49 -12.10 7.31
N GLY A 126 2.32 -13.40 7.19
CA GLY A 126 3.05 -14.42 7.95
C GLY A 126 2.23 -15.05 9.07
N ALA A 127 2.84 -15.30 10.23
CA ALA A 127 2.19 -16.04 11.31
C ALA A 127 0.90 -15.37 11.82
N ASN A 128 0.89 -14.04 11.94
CA ASN A 128 -0.32 -13.31 12.37
C ASN A 128 -1.47 -13.42 11.36
N ASP A 129 -1.13 -13.52 10.09
CA ASP A 129 -2.08 -13.65 9.00
C ASP A 129 -2.71 -15.04 9.00
N THR A 130 -1.88 -16.08 9.06
CA THR A 130 -2.35 -17.48 9.11
C THR A 130 -3.10 -17.82 10.40
N ASN A 131 -2.78 -17.18 11.51
CA ASN A 131 -3.49 -17.35 12.79
C ASN A 131 -4.98 -16.99 12.67
N MET A 132 -5.36 -16.09 11.78
CA MET A 132 -6.76 -15.73 11.56
C MET A 132 -7.59 -16.90 11.02
N LEU A 133 -6.97 -17.87 10.34
CA LEU A 133 -7.64 -19.11 9.89
C LEU A 133 -8.08 -20.01 11.06
N SER A 134 -7.42 -19.86 12.20
CA SER A 134 -7.76 -20.55 13.46
C SER A 134 -8.48 -19.60 14.45
N GLU A 135 -9.16 -18.59 13.93
CA GLU A 135 -9.92 -17.59 14.70
C GLU A 135 -9.09 -16.79 15.71
N ASN A 136 -7.76 -16.79 15.59
CA ASN A 136 -6.88 -15.96 16.39
C ASN A 136 -6.58 -14.63 15.66
N TYR A 137 -7.32 -13.58 16.01
CA TYR A 137 -7.24 -12.26 15.41
C TYR A 137 -6.34 -11.29 16.18
N SER A 138 -5.48 -11.77 17.08
CA SER A 138 -4.66 -10.91 17.95
C SER A 138 -3.77 -9.94 17.17
N GLY A 139 -3.18 -10.37 16.04
CA GLY A 139 -2.39 -9.51 15.16
C GLY A 139 -3.22 -8.38 14.55
N LEU A 140 -4.39 -8.71 14.01
CA LEU A 140 -5.31 -7.71 13.43
C LEU A 140 -5.82 -6.73 14.50
N VAL A 141 -6.20 -7.22 15.68
CA VAL A 141 -6.62 -6.39 16.81
C VAL A 141 -5.49 -5.47 17.27
N GLY A 142 -4.25 -5.97 17.29
CA GLY A 142 -3.07 -5.17 17.59
C GLY A 142 -2.93 -3.98 16.63
N MET A 143 -3.09 -4.21 15.31
CA MET A 143 -3.07 -3.13 14.31
C MET A 143 -4.18 -2.09 14.53
N ILE A 144 -5.41 -2.56 14.80
CA ILE A 144 -6.54 -1.67 15.08
C ILE A 144 -6.26 -0.79 16.31
N ASN A 145 -5.74 -1.37 17.38
CA ASN A 145 -5.43 -0.65 18.61
C ASN A 145 -4.33 0.41 18.41
N LYS A 146 -3.43 0.20 17.44
CA LYS A 146 -2.43 1.18 17.01
C LYS A 146 -2.98 2.17 15.98
N ARG A 147 -4.26 2.10 15.65
CA ARG A 147 -4.94 2.98 14.68
C ARG A 147 -4.33 2.90 13.28
N ILE A 148 -3.90 1.71 12.87
CA ILE A 148 -3.53 1.44 11.48
C ILE A 148 -4.80 1.55 10.64
N ASN A 149 -4.74 2.33 9.56
CA ASN A 149 -5.91 2.60 8.71
C ASN A 149 -6.10 1.50 7.65
N ILE A 150 -5.01 0.97 7.13
CA ILE A 150 -5.02 -0.02 6.05
C ILE A 150 -4.10 -1.17 6.45
N VAL A 151 -4.65 -2.37 6.45
CA VAL A 151 -3.92 -3.60 6.79
C VAL A 151 -3.85 -4.50 5.57
N GLN A 152 -2.63 -4.85 5.16
CA GLN A 152 -2.42 -5.85 4.11
C GLN A 152 -2.46 -7.25 4.72
N THR A 153 -3.23 -8.14 4.09
CA THR A 153 -3.42 -9.52 4.50
C THR A 153 -3.65 -10.42 3.28
N ASP A 154 -3.21 -11.66 3.33
CA ASP A 154 -3.51 -12.68 2.33
C ASP A 154 -4.94 -13.26 2.51
N TYR A 155 -5.57 -13.00 3.65
CA TYR A 155 -6.89 -13.51 4.03
C TYR A 155 -7.92 -12.39 4.21
N ALA A 156 -8.03 -11.52 3.21
CA ALA A 156 -8.87 -10.31 3.27
C ALA A 156 -10.34 -10.60 3.62
N GLU A 157 -10.91 -11.69 3.12
CA GLU A 157 -12.31 -12.08 3.42
C GLU A 157 -12.48 -12.45 4.90
N VAL A 158 -11.51 -13.18 5.47
CA VAL A 158 -11.52 -13.58 6.88
C VAL A 158 -11.41 -12.35 7.78
N ALA A 159 -10.46 -11.47 7.47
CA ALA A 159 -10.29 -10.21 8.19
C ALA A 159 -11.55 -9.33 8.11
N ALA A 160 -12.12 -9.15 6.91
CA ALA A 160 -13.32 -8.34 6.69
C ALA A 160 -14.54 -8.90 7.46
N LYS A 161 -14.73 -10.21 7.46
CA LYS A 161 -15.81 -10.86 8.23
C LYS A 161 -15.67 -10.58 9.73
N TYR A 162 -14.46 -10.72 10.26
CA TYR A 162 -14.19 -10.41 11.67
C TYR A 162 -14.45 -8.94 11.99
N LEU A 163 -13.90 -8.02 11.19
CA LEU A 163 -14.07 -6.58 11.39
C LEU A 163 -15.55 -6.19 11.38
N LYS A 164 -16.32 -6.71 10.42
CA LYS A 164 -17.77 -6.47 10.34
C LYS A 164 -18.50 -6.99 11.59
N SER A 165 -18.11 -8.15 12.12
CA SER A 165 -18.70 -8.71 13.36
C SER A 165 -18.45 -7.86 14.61
N LYS A 166 -17.40 -7.00 14.57
CA LYS A 166 -17.02 -6.07 15.64
C LYS A 166 -17.53 -4.64 15.40
N GLY A 167 -18.33 -4.41 14.35
CA GLY A 167 -18.90 -3.10 14.03
C GLY A 167 -17.97 -2.16 13.27
N TYR A 168 -16.81 -2.63 12.81
CA TYR A 168 -15.96 -1.85 11.91
C TYR A 168 -16.57 -1.84 10.50
N ARG A 169 -16.41 -0.72 9.80
CA ARG A 169 -16.92 -0.50 8.43
C ARG A 169 -15.79 -0.38 7.43
#